data_b7e53f8f5c134845d6e13e4490e55c22
#
_entry.id   b7e53f8f5c134845d6e13e4490e55c22
#
_cell.length_a   1.000
_cell.length_b   1.000
_cell.length_c   1.000
_cell.angle_alpha   90.00
_cell.angle_beta   90.00
_cell.angle_gamma   90.00
#
_symmetry.space_group_name_H-M   'P 1'
#
loop_
_entity.id
_entity.type
_entity.pdbx_description
1 polymer ?
#
loop_
_entity_poly.entity_id
_entity_poly.type
_entity_poly.pdbx_seq_one_letter_code
_entity_poly.pdbx_strand_id
1 'polypeptide(L)'
;MKNYKLRKGISLIVLIITIIVVIILAATVIITLSKNNPIESAKEASFKEDVRAFQNELYLYIGSETLKDYTASRENITMTEVPTKEEMNRYISSFKEKYVGKFGIENDELIYYPKNVKENEKKWLKDLGINPSGYLIITADKDLFEWEDENKTKLKGIKNQDDFDSYLANNNYILKLPDGCVKILKSAFFQQTNIKKIIMPDSITEVEQSVFNGCTSLNEVKLSQNLREIGHYMFSGCTSLEKIELPNSVEKLWAESFGGCSSLKYINLHENIKYLGEGCLEGTAISDIVIPESVTRINLYAFRNCLNLEKVEIKSNITSLPLHCFRSCSSLKEVKLPDSLGSISSEAFLECSSLKTIDIPDGVTSIGTNCFNGCKSLESVKLPSGLTKIKDATFSSCEKLSQINIPDNVTSIGASAFSGCKSLSEITIKNNVQTMGRGVFANDKNLVINCEASKKPDGWDENW
;
A
#
# COMPACT_ATOMS: atom_id res chain seq x y z
N MET A 1 -5.57 30.28 -41.21
CA MET A 1 -4.75 29.38 -40.38
C MET A 1 -5.42 28.00 -40.37
N LYS A 2 -4.79 27.03 -41.03
CA LYS A 2 -5.34 25.65 -41.13
C LYS A 2 -5.05 24.92 -39.83
N ASN A 3 -6.08 24.51 -39.10
CA ASN A 3 -5.98 23.65 -37.91
C ASN A 3 -5.52 22.24 -38.37
N TYR A 4 -4.28 21.89 -38.10
CA TYR A 4 -3.81 20.51 -38.16
C TYR A 4 -4.31 19.76 -36.93
N LYS A 5 -5.32 18.90 -37.10
CA LYS A 5 -5.62 17.85 -36.11
C LYS A 5 -4.43 16.89 -36.08
N LEU A 6 -3.65 16.91 -35.01
CA LEU A 6 -2.64 15.90 -34.71
C LEU A 6 -3.32 14.52 -34.66
N ARG A 7 -3.00 13.63 -35.57
CA ARG A 7 -3.34 12.20 -35.46
C ARG A 7 -2.56 11.65 -34.27
N LYS A 8 -3.26 11.09 -33.29
CA LYS A 8 -2.68 10.45 -32.12
C LYS A 8 -1.74 9.33 -32.57
N GLY A 9 -0.45 9.49 -32.40
CA GLY A 9 0.54 8.44 -32.65
C GLY A 9 0.59 7.48 -31.45
N ILE A 10 0.59 6.20 -31.72
CA ILE A 10 0.80 5.15 -30.71
C ILE A 10 2.22 5.35 -30.14
N SER A 11 2.35 5.40 -28.83
CA SER A 11 3.66 5.48 -28.16
C SER A 11 4.52 4.27 -28.54
N LEU A 12 5.85 4.44 -28.71
CA LEU A 12 6.79 3.36 -29.02
C LEU A 12 6.73 2.21 -28.01
N ILE A 13 6.52 2.51 -26.75
CA ILE A 13 6.37 1.53 -25.66
C ILE A 13 5.11 0.68 -25.88
N VAL A 14 4.03 1.31 -26.26
CA VAL A 14 2.74 0.68 -26.58
C VAL A 14 2.89 -0.23 -27.78
N LEU A 15 3.60 0.19 -28.83
CA LEU A 15 3.87 -0.63 -30.00
C LEU A 15 4.70 -1.87 -29.64
N ILE A 16 5.71 -1.74 -28.79
CA ILE A 16 6.57 -2.85 -28.34
C ILE A 16 5.74 -3.85 -27.49
N ILE A 17 4.91 -3.38 -26.58
CA ILE A 17 4.03 -4.25 -25.78
C ILE A 17 3.06 -5.01 -26.68
N THR A 18 2.47 -4.34 -27.68
CA THR A 18 1.58 -4.96 -28.66
C THR A 18 2.29 -6.07 -29.45
N ILE A 19 3.52 -5.85 -29.89
CA ILE A 19 4.31 -6.84 -30.64
C ILE A 19 4.64 -8.05 -29.75
N ILE A 20 5.04 -7.86 -28.51
CA ILE A 20 5.35 -8.95 -27.56
C ILE A 20 4.10 -9.79 -27.28
N VAL A 21 2.95 -9.15 -27.07
CA VAL A 21 1.68 -9.84 -26.84
C VAL A 21 1.27 -10.65 -28.06
N VAL A 22 1.40 -10.12 -29.28
CA VAL A 22 1.12 -10.85 -30.53
C VAL A 22 2.00 -12.07 -30.72
N ILE A 23 3.31 -12.01 -30.37
CA ILE A 23 4.22 -13.14 -30.47
C ILE A 23 3.88 -14.25 -29.47
N ILE A 24 3.52 -13.91 -28.23
CA ILE A 24 3.07 -14.88 -27.21
C ILE A 24 1.76 -15.54 -27.66
N LEU A 25 0.87 -14.83 -28.32
CA LEU A 25 -0.39 -15.32 -28.86
C LEU A 25 -0.20 -16.34 -29.98
N ALA A 26 0.70 -16.07 -30.92
CA ALA A 26 1.01 -16.99 -32.01
C ALA A 26 1.54 -18.33 -31.51
N ALA A 27 2.38 -18.34 -30.46
CA ALA A 27 2.91 -19.55 -29.86
C ALA A 27 1.82 -20.39 -29.14
N THR A 28 0.82 -19.75 -28.52
CA THR A 28 -0.28 -20.46 -27.84
C THR A 28 -1.26 -21.09 -28.85
N VAL A 29 -1.47 -20.46 -29.99
CA VAL A 29 -2.33 -20.99 -31.08
C VAL A 29 -1.76 -22.30 -31.66
N ILE A 30 -0.43 -22.39 -31.82
CA ILE A 30 0.23 -23.58 -32.36
C ILE A 30 0.07 -24.81 -31.44
N ILE A 31 0.03 -24.63 -30.14
CA ILE A 31 -0.07 -25.71 -29.15
C ILE A 31 -1.50 -26.27 -29.07
N THR A 32 -2.52 -25.45 -29.31
CA THR A 32 -3.93 -25.87 -29.23
C THR A 32 -4.44 -26.61 -30.46
N LEU A 33 -3.80 -26.47 -31.62
CA LEU A 33 -4.18 -27.15 -32.87
C LEU A 33 -3.92 -28.67 -32.86
N SER A 34 -3.25 -29.19 -31.84
CA SER A 34 -2.84 -30.62 -31.79
C SER A 34 -3.81 -31.59 -31.13
N LYS A 35 -4.92 -31.10 -30.53
CA LYS A 35 -5.91 -31.98 -29.87
C LYS A 35 -7.34 -31.55 -30.23
N ASN A 36 -8.04 -32.41 -30.99
CA ASN A 36 -9.48 -32.44 -31.31
C ASN A 36 -10.02 -31.43 -32.31
N ASN A 37 -10.69 -31.95 -33.36
CA ASN A 37 -11.43 -31.24 -34.37
C ASN A 37 -10.79 -29.95 -34.91
N PRO A 38 -9.99 -30.02 -35.99
CA PRO A 38 -9.22 -28.87 -36.51
C PRO A 38 -10.07 -27.63 -36.84
N ILE A 39 -11.32 -27.82 -37.21
CA ILE A 39 -12.23 -26.73 -37.60
C ILE A 39 -12.68 -25.96 -36.34
N GLU A 40 -13.01 -26.64 -35.25
CA GLU A 40 -13.40 -26.01 -33.98
C GLU A 40 -12.23 -25.30 -33.32
N SER A 41 -11.05 -25.93 -33.34
CA SER A 41 -9.82 -25.33 -32.85
C SER A 41 -9.42 -24.08 -33.62
N ALA A 42 -9.59 -24.06 -34.96
CA ALA A 42 -9.37 -22.87 -35.78
C ALA A 42 -10.36 -21.74 -35.48
N LYS A 43 -11.65 -22.07 -35.25
CA LYS A 43 -12.65 -21.11 -34.83
C LYS A 43 -12.36 -20.52 -33.47
N GLU A 44 -11.99 -21.37 -32.53
CA GLU A 44 -11.56 -20.94 -31.17
C GLU A 44 -10.36 -20.00 -31.25
N ALA A 45 -9.33 -20.36 -32.00
CA ALA A 45 -8.13 -19.56 -32.16
C ALA A 45 -8.45 -18.16 -32.74
N SER A 46 -9.21 -18.13 -33.84
CA SER A 46 -9.62 -16.87 -34.48
C SER A 46 -10.50 -16.00 -33.58
N PHE A 47 -11.40 -16.62 -32.80
CA PHE A 47 -12.25 -15.92 -31.85
C PHE A 47 -11.40 -15.32 -30.71
N LYS A 48 -10.53 -16.12 -30.10
CA LYS A 48 -9.65 -15.68 -29.01
C LYS A 48 -8.69 -14.58 -29.48
N GLU A 49 -8.18 -14.65 -30.70
CA GLU A 49 -7.33 -13.62 -31.29
C GLU A 49 -8.08 -12.28 -31.44
N ASP A 50 -9.29 -12.30 -32.02
CA ASP A 50 -10.12 -11.09 -32.17
C ASP A 50 -10.41 -10.45 -30.80
N VAL A 51 -10.81 -11.24 -29.79
CA VAL A 51 -11.19 -10.75 -28.47
C VAL A 51 -9.98 -10.14 -27.75
N ARG A 52 -8.79 -10.76 -27.86
CA ARG A 52 -7.55 -10.21 -27.29
C ARG A 52 -7.14 -8.90 -27.97
N ALA A 53 -7.33 -8.80 -29.29
CA ALA A 53 -7.11 -7.54 -29.99
C ALA A 53 -8.00 -6.43 -29.44
N PHE A 54 -9.28 -6.72 -29.18
CA PHE A 54 -10.22 -5.77 -28.59
C PHE A 54 -9.80 -5.33 -27.19
N GLN A 55 -9.38 -6.27 -26.32
CA GLN A 55 -8.87 -5.92 -24.99
C GLN A 55 -7.64 -5.02 -25.07
N ASN A 56 -6.67 -5.36 -25.94
CA ASN A 56 -5.46 -4.60 -26.09
C ASN A 56 -5.73 -3.17 -26.60
N GLU A 57 -6.61 -3.02 -27.60
CA GLU A 57 -6.97 -1.68 -28.11
C GLU A 57 -7.67 -0.84 -27.04
N LEU A 58 -8.56 -1.46 -26.25
CA LEU A 58 -9.21 -0.79 -25.13
C LEU A 58 -8.19 -0.33 -24.07
N TYR A 59 -7.25 -1.19 -23.66
CA TYR A 59 -6.19 -0.80 -22.73
C TYR A 59 -5.31 0.33 -23.28
N LEU A 60 -5.01 0.31 -24.58
CA LEU A 60 -4.25 1.35 -25.23
C LEU A 60 -5.00 2.69 -25.25
N TYR A 61 -6.30 2.64 -25.53
CA TYR A 61 -7.15 3.82 -25.48
C TYR A 61 -7.18 4.42 -24.07
N ILE A 62 -7.44 3.59 -23.05
CA ILE A 62 -7.47 3.98 -21.65
C ILE A 62 -6.13 4.58 -21.22
N GLY A 63 -5.01 3.91 -21.52
CA GLY A 63 -3.68 4.40 -21.21
C GLY A 63 -3.34 5.74 -21.90
N SER A 64 -3.79 5.93 -23.15
CA SER A 64 -3.57 7.19 -23.88
C SER A 64 -4.37 8.37 -23.30
N GLU A 65 -5.58 8.14 -22.81
CA GLU A 65 -6.39 9.16 -22.14
C GLU A 65 -5.84 9.52 -20.76
N THR A 66 -5.34 8.53 -20.01
CA THR A 66 -4.72 8.75 -18.70
C THR A 66 -3.43 9.58 -18.78
N LEU A 67 -2.70 9.50 -19.90
CA LEU A 67 -1.46 10.28 -20.11
C LEU A 67 -1.71 11.72 -20.56
N LYS A 68 -2.91 12.08 -20.99
CA LYS A 68 -3.21 13.43 -21.52
C LYS A 68 -3.52 14.45 -20.45
N ASP A 69 -4.02 14.03 -19.31
CA ASP A 69 -4.44 14.94 -18.26
C ASP A 69 -4.07 14.36 -16.87
N TYR A 70 -2.90 14.72 -16.37
CA TYR A 70 -2.41 14.33 -15.04
C TYR A 70 -3.23 14.92 -13.89
N THR A 71 -4.17 15.82 -14.18
CA THR A 71 -4.89 16.63 -13.19
C THR A 71 -6.39 16.38 -13.12
N ALA A 72 -6.99 15.67 -14.10
CA ALA A 72 -8.41 15.38 -14.11
C ALA A 72 -8.67 13.89 -13.82
N SER A 73 -9.53 13.61 -12.87
CA SER A 73 -10.09 12.27 -12.66
C SER A 73 -10.92 11.88 -13.88
N ARG A 74 -10.41 10.93 -14.67
CA ARG A 74 -11.15 10.38 -15.80
C ARG A 74 -12.28 9.49 -15.28
N GLU A 75 -13.49 9.69 -15.79
CA GLU A 75 -14.59 8.73 -15.56
C GLU A 75 -14.33 7.43 -16.31
N ASN A 76 -14.65 6.30 -15.67
CA ASN A 76 -14.55 4.98 -16.28
C ASN A 76 -15.54 4.85 -17.43
N ILE A 77 -15.12 4.19 -18.51
CA ILE A 77 -16.02 3.88 -19.65
C ILE A 77 -16.96 2.77 -19.21
N THR A 78 -18.24 3.08 -19.21
CA THR A 78 -19.32 2.09 -18.97
C THR A 78 -20.45 2.31 -19.97
N MET A 79 -20.82 1.26 -20.69
CA MET A 79 -21.94 1.24 -21.63
C MET A 79 -23.15 0.67 -20.91
N THR A 80 -24.21 1.47 -20.77
CA THR A 80 -25.44 1.10 -20.05
C THR A 80 -26.38 0.24 -20.87
N GLU A 81 -26.21 0.25 -22.21
CA GLU A 81 -26.98 -0.52 -23.16
C GLU A 81 -26.07 -1.34 -24.08
N VAL A 82 -26.64 -2.30 -24.81
CA VAL A 82 -25.88 -3.06 -25.81
C VAL A 82 -25.42 -2.11 -26.92
N PRO A 83 -24.09 -1.88 -27.05
CA PRO A 83 -23.59 -0.83 -27.91
C PRO A 83 -23.68 -1.20 -29.39
N THR A 84 -23.81 -0.17 -30.22
CA THR A 84 -23.64 -0.26 -31.66
C THR A 84 -22.16 -0.46 -32.04
N LYS A 85 -21.90 -0.80 -33.28
CA LYS A 85 -20.53 -0.90 -33.80
C LYS A 85 -19.80 0.45 -33.75
N GLU A 86 -20.49 1.52 -34.08
CA GLU A 86 -19.95 2.88 -34.06
C GLU A 86 -19.53 3.29 -32.64
N GLU A 87 -20.30 2.93 -31.63
CA GLU A 87 -19.97 3.19 -30.24
C GLU A 87 -18.76 2.39 -29.79
N MET A 88 -18.69 1.10 -30.11
CA MET A 88 -17.50 0.27 -29.81
C MET A 88 -16.26 0.77 -30.53
N ASN A 89 -16.39 1.18 -31.80
CA ASN A 89 -15.25 1.66 -32.60
C ASN A 89 -14.64 2.98 -32.10
N ARG A 90 -15.30 3.68 -31.19
CA ARG A 90 -14.69 4.84 -30.48
C ARG A 90 -13.50 4.42 -29.63
N TYR A 91 -13.53 3.20 -29.11
CA TYR A 91 -12.55 2.66 -28.14
C TYR A 91 -11.71 1.53 -28.73
N ILE A 92 -12.32 0.73 -29.66
CA ILE A 92 -11.74 -0.46 -30.27
C ILE A 92 -11.90 -0.37 -31.77
N SER A 93 -10.91 0.16 -32.46
CA SER A 93 -10.96 0.45 -33.90
C SER A 93 -11.11 -0.80 -34.76
N SER A 94 -10.60 -1.94 -34.30
CA SER A 94 -10.68 -3.24 -34.97
C SER A 94 -11.97 -4.00 -34.72
N PHE A 95 -12.96 -3.42 -34.02
CA PHE A 95 -14.22 -4.10 -33.69
C PHE A 95 -15.01 -4.52 -34.92
N LYS A 96 -15.28 -5.83 -35.04
CA LYS A 96 -15.87 -6.43 -36.23
C LYS A 96 -17.38 -6.55 -36.11
N GLU A 97 -18.08 -6.38 -37.24
CA GLU A 97 -19.54 -6.47 -37.35
C GLU A 97 -20.15 -7.76 -36.75
N LYS A 98 -19.47 -8.90 -36.92
CA LYS A 98 -19.92 -10.20 -36.38
C LYS A 98 -19.98 -10.27 -34.84
N TYR A 99 -19.45 -9.28 -34.16
CA TYR A 99 -19.43 -9.18 -32.71
C TYR A 99 -20.37 -8.11 -32.14
N VAL A 100 -21.03 -7.34 -32.98
CA VAL A 100 -22.08 -6.38 -32.57
C VAL A 100 -23.13 -7.10 -31.74
N GLY A 101 -23.50 -6.54 -30.62
CA GLY A 101 -24.42 -7.15 -29.66
C GLY A 101 -23.82 -8.27 -28.80
N LYS A 102 -22.57 -8.70 -29.05
CA LYS A 102 -21.89 -9.69 -28.20
C LYS A 102 -21.03 -9.11 -27.13
N PHE A 103 -20.46 -7.93 -27.33
CA PHE A 103 -19.51 -7.28 -26.41
C PHE A 103 -19.92 -5.85 -26.06
N GLY A 104 -19.45 -5.37 -24.94
CA GLY A 104 -19.54 -4.00 -24.45
C GLY A 104 -18.33 -3.63 -23.61
N ILE A 105 -18.37 -2.46 -22.98
CA ILE A 105 -17.34 -1.99 -22.05
C ILE A 105 -18.04 -1.61 -20.75
N GLU A 106 -17.53 -2.10 -19.61
CA GLU A 106 -18.01 -1.78 -18.27
C GLU A 106 -16.81 -1.56 -17.35
N ASN A 107 -16.76 -0.40 -16.69
CA ASN A 107 -15.65 0.00 -15.81
C ASN A 107 -14.26 -0.18 -16.44
N ASP A 108 -14.10 0.27 -17.69
CA ASP A 108 -12.87 0.14 -18.48
C ASP A 108 -12.49 -1.28 -18.90
N GLU A 109 -13.34 -2.27 -18.64
CA GLU A 109 -13.11 -3.66 -19.03
C GLU A 109 -13.99 -4.08 -20.20
N LEU A 110 -13.45 -4.90 -21.11
CA LEU A 110 -14.23 -5.55 -22.15
C LEU A 110 -15.11 -6.63 -21.50
N ILE A 111 -16.41 -6.57 -21.79
CA ILE A 111 -17.42 -7.53 -21.30
C ILE A 111 -18.17 -8.20 -22.47
N TYR A 112 -18.83 -9.33 -22.22
CA TYR A 112 -19.69 -9.96 -23.21
C TYR A 112 -21.14 -10.14 -22.73
N TYR A 113 -22.14 -10.16 -23.63
CA TYR A 113 -23.55 -10.36 -23.31
C TYR A 113 -23.91 -11.86 -23.35
N PRO A 114 -24.14 -12.55 -22.19
CA PRO A 114 -24.28 -14.02 -22.14
C PRO A 114 -25.37 -14.61 -22.98
N LYS A 115 -26.44 -13.85 -23.21
CA LYS A 115 -27.56 -14.27 -24.09
C LYS A 115 -27.19 -14.27 -25.57
N ASN A 116 -26.16 -13.53 -25.95
CA ASN A 116 -25.76 -13.26 -27.33
C ASN A 116 -24.53 -14.04 -27.77
N VAL A 117 -23.93 -14.84 -26.91
CA VAL A 117 -22.76 -15.70 -27.19
C VAL A 117 -23.12 -17.17 -27.03
N LYS A 118 -22.45 -18.02 -27.80
CA LYS A 118 -22.66 -19.48 -27.74
C LYS A 118 -21.98 -20.08 -26.50
N GLU A 119 -22.43 -21.28 -26.06
CA GLU A 119 -21.85 -21.94 -24.88
C GLU A 119 -20.35 -22.24 -24.99
N ASN A 120 -19.88 -22.64 -26.18
CA ASN A 120 -18.45 -22.81 -26.40
C ASN A 120 -17.69 -21.49 -26.38
N GLU A 121 -18.26 -20.40 -26.90
CA GLU A 121 -17.68 -19.04 -26.83
C GLU A 121 -17.59 -18.57 -25.37
N LYS A 122 -18.60 -18.84 -24.52
CA LYS A 122 -18.55 -18.52 -23.07
C LYS A 122 -17.37 -19.18 -22.38
N LYS A 123 -17.10 -20.47 -22.69
CA LYS A 123 -15.92 -21.17 -22.17
C LYS A 123 -14.63 -20.48 -22.59
N TRP A 124 -14.51 -20.12 -23.87
CA TRP A 124 -13.32 -19.45 -24.41
C TRP A 124 -13.10 -18.05 -23.80
N LEU A 125 -14.21 -17.31 -23.56
CA LEU A 125 -14.17 -16.01 -22.92
C LEU A 125 -13.73 -16.10 -21.46
N LYS A 126 -14.19 -17.13 -20.73
CA LYS A 126 -13.75 -17.41 -19.38
C LYS A 126 -12.24 -17.70 -19.32
N ASP A 127 -11.71 -18.48 -20.28
CA ASP A 127 -10.28 -18.77 -20.39
C ASP A 127 -9.44 -17.49 -20.67
N LEU A 128 -10.05 -16.46 -21.27
CA LEU A 128 -9.45 -15.17 -21.56
C LEU A 128 -9.60 -14.16 -20.43
N GLY A 129 -10.32 -14.51 -19.35
CA GLY A 129 -10.66 -13.56 -18.28
C GLY A 129 -11.64 -12.47 -18.71
N ILE A 130 -12.38 -12.68 -19.84
CA ILE A 130 -13.43 -11.76 -20.24
C ILE A 130 -14.70 -12.09 -19.49
N ASN A 131 -15.19 -11.12 -18.79
CA ASN A 131 -16.39 -11.23 -18.01
C ASN A 131 -17.64 -11.10 -18.90
N PRO A 132 -18.75 -11.86 -18.65
CA PRO A 132 -20.00 -11.58 -19.33
C PRO A 132 -20.47 -10.15 -19.04
N SER A 133 -21.14 -9.48 -20.01
CA SER A 133 -21.99 -8.32 -19.75
C SER A 133 -23.16 -8.79 -18.92
N GLY A 134 -23.41 -8.05 -17.89
CA GLY A 134 -24.12 -8.71 -16.82
C GLY A 134 -23.30 -9.91 -16.30
N TYR A 135 -21.97 -9.81 -16.17
CA TYR A 135 -21.50 -9.67 -14.85
C TYR A 135 -22.14 -8.37 -14.39
N LEU A 136 -23.37 -8.53 -14.28
CA LEU A 136 -24.04 -8.17 -13.09
C LEU A 136 -23.06 -8.61 -12.04
N ILE A 137 -22.16 -7.70 -11.66
CA ILE A 137 -21.75 -7.69 -10.27
C ILE A 137 -23.11 -7.55 -9.63
N ILE A 138 -23.74 -8.74 -9.39
CA ILE A 138 -25.10 -8.77 -8.91
C ILE A 138 -24.99 -8.05 -7.61
N THR A 139 -25.56 -6.86 -7.56
CA THR A 139 -25.68 -6.13 -6.31
C THR A 139 -26.28 -7.14 -5.36
N ALA A 140 -25.59 -7.46 -4.29
CA ALA A 140 -26.01 -8.45 -3.34
C ALA A 140 -27.43 -8.08 -2.91
N ASP A 141 -28.37 -9.05 -3.05
CA ASP A 141 -29.72 -8.82 -2.64
C ASP A 141 -29.72 -8.41 -1.16
N LYS A 142 -30.51 -7.39 -0.83
CA LYS A 142 -30.65 -6.94 0.56
C LYS A 142 -31.08 -8.08 1.50
N ASP A 143 -31.73 -9.12 0.98
CA ASP A 143 -32.16 -10.29 1.74
C ASP A 143 -31.05 -11.28 2.10
N LEU A 144 -29.85 -11.14 1.53
CA LEU A 144 -28.64 -11.86 1.94
C LEU A 144 -28.07 -11.37 3.29
N PHE A 145 -28.50 -10.18 3.74
CA PHE A 145 -27.93 -9.51 4.89
C PHE A 145 -28.94 -9.36 6.04
N GLU A 146 -28.40 -9.34 7.26
CA GLU A 146 -29.09 -8.80 8.43
C GLU A 146 -28.96 -7.29 8.45
N TRP A 147 -30.03 -6.60 8.82
CA TRP A 147 -30.09 -5.14 8.92
C TRP A 147 -30.47 -4.74 10.34
N GLU A 148 -29.92 -3.62 10.83
CA GLU A 148 -30.28 -3.05 12.11
C GLU A 148 -31.63 -2.30 12.04
N ASP A 149 -31.95 -1.75 10.86
CA ASP A 149 -33.10 -0.89 10.61
C ASP A 149 -34.05 -1.45 9.54
N GLU A 150 -35.34 -1.11 9.63
CA GLU A 150 -36.39 -1.54 8.68
C GLU A 150 -36.18 -1.02 7.27
N ASN A 151 -35.53 0.16 7.12
CA ASN A 151 -35.20 0.75 5.83
C ASN A 151 -34.04 0.07 5.11
N LYS A 152 -33.40 -0.91 5.76
CA LYS A 152 -32.22 -1.63 5.22
C LYS A 152 -31.10 -0.66 4.81
N THR A 153 -30.77 0.29 5.69
CA THR A 153 -29.68 1.27 5.46
C THR A 153 -28.45 0.96 6.30
N LYS A 154 -28.60 0.19 7.40
CA LYS A 154 -27.52 -0.18 8.32
C LYS A 154 -27.30 -1.69 8.27
N LEU A 155 -26.27 -2.10 7.54
CA LEU A 155 -25.91 -3.50 7.32
C LEU A 155 -25.23 -4.07 8.56
N LYS A 156 -25.82 -5.11 9.16
CA LYS A 156 -25.33 -5.74 10.40
C LYS A 156 -24.41 -6.93 10.14
N GLY A 157 -24.71 -7.74 9.11
CA GLY A 157 -23.94 -8.93 8.79
C GLY A 157 -24.61 -9.81 7.74
N ILE A 158 -24.07 -11.01 7.57
CA ILE A 158 -24.57 -12.02 6.65
C ILE A 158 -25.69 -12.80 7.36
N LYS A 159 -26.83 -12.95 6.69
CA LYS A 159 -28.02 -13.64 7.25
C LYS A 159 -27.88 -15.16 7.21
N ASN A 160 -27.36 -15.69 6.09
CA ASN A 160 -27.10 -17.10 5.88
C ASN A 160 -25.79 -17.25 5.10
N GLN A 161 -24.84 -18.02 5.65
CA GLN A 161 -23.50 -18.18 5.04
C GLN A 161 -23.55 -18.96 3.73
N ASP A 162 -24.40 -20.02 3.62
CA ASP A 162 -24.48 -20.84 2.40
C ASP A 162 -25.06 -20.04 1.22
N ASP A 163 -26.06 -19.19 1.48
CA ASP A 163 -26.64 -18.29 0.47
C ASP A 163 -25.60 -17.24 0.03
N PHE A 164 -24.85 -16.71 0.99
CA PHE A 164 -23.78 -15.73 0.72
C PHE A 164 -22.63 -16.35 -0.08
N ASP A 165 -22.19 -17.55 0.28
CA ASP A 165 -21.15 -18.28 -0.45
C ASP A 165 -21.60 -18.63 -1.86
N SER A 166 -22.88 -19.02 -2.04
CA SER A 166 -23.49 -19.26 -3.34
C SER A 166 -23.53 -17.97 -4.19
N TYR A 167 -23.90 -16.84 -3.57
CA TYR A 167 -23.85 -15.53 -4.23
C TYR A 167 -22.40 -15.21 -4.66
N LEU A 168 -21.41 -15.33 -3.78
CA LEU A 168 -20.02 -15.05 -4.11
C LEU A 168 -19.49 -15.95 -5.24
N ALA A 169 -19.78 -17.25 -5.18
CA ALA A 169 -19.36 -18.21 -6.21
C ALA A 169 -19.96 -17.87 -7.59
N ASN A 170 -21.23 -17.46 -7.63
CA ASN A 170 -21.92 -17.04 -8.85
C ASN A 170 -21.48 -15.65 -9.33
N ASN A 171 -20.81 -14.87 -8.48
CA ASN A 171 -20.37 -13.50 -8.74
C ASN A 171 -18.84 -13.36 -8.75
N ASN A 172 -18.09 -14.42 -9.08
CA ASN A 172 -16.62 -14.46 -9.12
C ASN A 172 -15.94 -14.03 -7.83
N TYR A 173 -16.59 -14.25 -6.69
CA TYR A 173 -16.14 -13.82 -5.38
C TYR A 173 -16.07 -12.29 -5.23
N ILE A 174 -16.88 -11.56 -6.02
CA ILE A 174 -17.05 -10.12 -5.93
C ILE A 174 -18.25 -9.80 -5.04
N LEU A 175 -18.02 -9.07 -3.97
CA LEU A 175 -19.07 -8.51 -3.11
C LEU A 175 -19.39 -7.09 -3.56
N LYS A 176 -20.50 -6.88 -4.27
CA LYS A 176 -21.06 -5.56 -4.53
C LYS A 176 -22.17 -5.29 -3.52
N LEU A 177 -21.94 -4.34 -2.66
CA LEU A 177 -22.90 -3.96 -1.63
C LEU A 177 -24.12 -3.23 -2.24
N PRO A 178 -25.33 -3.41 -1.68
CA PRO A 178 -26.55 -2.86 -2.23
C PRO A 178 -26.60 -1.33 -2.12
N ASP A 179 -27.16 -0.70 -3.16
CA ASP A 179 -27.44 0.73 -3.16
C ASP A 179 -28.42 1.10 -2.02
N GLY A 180 -28.19 2.29 -1.43
CA GLY A 180 -28.95 2.76 -0.28
C GLY A 180 -28.47 2.20 1.06
N CYS A 181 -27.46 1.30 1.08
CA CYS A 181 -26.71 1.03 2.29
C CYS A 181 -25.91 2.28 2.67
N VAL A 182 -26.08 2.79 3.89
CA VAL A 182 -25.45 4.02 4.39
C VAL A 182 -24.33 3.70 5.37
N LYS A 183 -24.52 2.65 6.16
CA LYS A 183 -23.60 2.25 7.22
C LYS A 183 -23.37 0.75 7.24
N ILE A 184 -22.13 0.33 7.45
CA ILE A 184 -21.78 -1.08 7.72
C ILE A 184 -21.35 -1.18 9.17
N LEU A 185 -22.04 -2.04 9.93
CA LEU A 185 -21.78 -2.22 11.35
C LEU A 185 -20.56 -3.12 11.59
N LYS A 186 -20.11 -3.11 12.84
CA LYS A 186 -18.93 -3.83 13.33
C LYS A 186 -18.90 -5.28 12.85
N SER A 187 -17.76 -5.69 12.28
CA SER A 187 -17.46 -7.08 11.94
C SER A 187 -18.41 -7.74 10.93
N ALA A 188 -19.20 -6.97 10.17
CA ALA A 188 -20.23 -7.51 9.27
C ALA A 188 -19.71 -8.57 8.27
N PHE A 189 -18.46 -8.49 7.86
CA PHE A 189 -17.78 -9.43 6.95
C PHE A 189 -16.47 -9.95 7.54
N PHE A 190 -16.36 -10.02 8.87
CA PHE A 190 -15.17 -10.51 9.56
C PHE A 190 -14.81 -11.92 9.09
N GLN A 191 -13.53 -12.11 8.69
CA GLN A 191 -12.95 -13.39 8.23
C GLN A 191 -13.67 -14.03 7.03
N GLN A 192 -14.33 -13.24 6.18
CA GLN A 192 -14.88 -13.74 4.92
C GLN A 192 -13.75 -13.97 3.90
N THR A 193 -13.07 -15.11 4.02
CA THR A 193 -11.84 -15.43 3.27
C THR A 193 -12.07 -15.67 1.78
N ASN A 194 -13.33 -15.85 1.35
CA ASN A 194 -13.69 -16.08 -0.05
C ASN A 194 -13.87 -14.79 -0.86
N ILE A 195 -14.02 -13.63 -0.21
CA ILE A 195 -14.19 -12.34 -0.92
C ILE A 195 -12.87 -11.96 -1.59
N LYS A 196 -12.90 -11.77 -2.92
CA LYS A 196 -11.74 -11.30 -3.71
C LYS A 196 -11.80 -9.80 -4.02
N LYS A 197 -13.00 -9.27 -4.28
CA LYS A 197 -13.22 -7.86 -4.59
C LYS A 197 -14.42 -7.33 -3.82
N ILE A 198 -14.31 -6.08 -3.35
CA ILE A 198 -15.41 -5.35 -2.71
C ILE A 198 -15.72 -4.10 -3.55
N ILE A 199 -17.01 -3.86 -3.77
CA ILE A 199 -17.50 -2.63 -4.39
C ILE A 199 -18.52 -2.00 -3.45
N MET A 200 -18.16 -0.84 -2.91
CA MET A 200 -19.04 -0.03 -2.06
C MET A 200 -19.77 1.00 -2.93
N PRO A 201 -21.09 1.12 -2.81
CA PRO A 201 -21.82 2.23 -3.40
C PRO A 201 -21.52 3.53 -2.66
N ASP A 202 -21.66 4.67 -3.36
CA ASP A 202 -21.38 5.99 -2.78
C ASP A 202 -22.41 6.44 -1.73
N SER A 203 -23.49 5.65 -1.52
CA SER A 203 -24.39 5.83 -0.39
C SER A 203 -23.74 5.51 0.96
N ILE A 204 -22.66 4.70 1.00
CA ILE A 204 -21.97 4.35 2.25
C ILE A 204 -21.11 5.53 2.69
N THR A 205 -21.43 6.05 3.88
CA THR A 205 -20.70 7.16 4.52
C THR A 205 -19.96 6.75 5.78
N GLU A 206 -20.31 5.59 6.34
CA GLU A 206 -19.76 5.10 7.61
C GLU A 206 -19.52 3.58 7.56
N VAL A 207 -18.32 3.16 7.98
CA VAL A 207 -17.95 1.76 8.14
C VAL A 207 -17.33 1.60 9.52
N GLU A 208 -17.93 0.76 10.37
CA GLU A 208 -17.44 0.52 11.73
C GLU A 208 -16.18 -0.37 11.75
N GLN A 209 -15.70 -0.68 12.95
CA GLN A 209 -14.47 -1.45 13.14
C GLN A 209 -14.55 -2.88 12.62
N SER A 210 -13.42 -3.42 12.17
CA SER A 210 -13.20 -4.84 11.82
C SER A 210 -14.09 -5.39 10.71
N VAL A 211 -14.72 -4.54 9.89
CA VAL A 211 -15.74 -5.00 8.93
C VAL A 211 -15.19 -6.03 7.95
N PHE A 212 -13.98 -5.85 7.42
CA PHE A 212 -13.33 -6.78 6.49
C PHE A 212 -12.03 -7.37 7.07
N ASN A 213 -11.89 -7.35 8.39
CA ASN A 213 -10.73 -7.92 9.06
C ASN A 213 -10.61 -9.42 8.74
N GLY A 214 -9.42 -9.84 8.30
CA GLY A 214 -9.14 -11.24 7.97
C GLY A 214 -9.74 -11.73 6.65
N CYS A 215 -10.19 -10.84 5.76
CA CYS A 215 -10.57 -11.20 4.38
C CYS A 215 -9.32 -11.51 3.56
N THR A 216 -8.70 -12.65 3.79
CA THR A 216 -7.34 -12.99 3.29
C THR A 216 -7.22 -13.09 1.78
N SER A 217 -8.31 -13.39 1.05
CA SER A 217 -8.31 -13.42 -0.42
C SER A 217 -8.63 -12.07 -1.07
N LEU A 218 -8.96 -11.03 -0.27
CA LEU A 218 -9.32 -9.72 -0.78
C LEU A 218 -8.10 -9.05 -1.45
N ASN A 219 -8.20 -8.83 -2.76
CA ASN A 219 -7.13 -8.25 -3.57
C ASN A 219 -7.49 -6.89 -4.19
N GLU A 220 -8.79 -6.56 -4.27
CA GLU A 220 -9.27 -5.30 -4.84
C GLU A 220 -10.42 -4.72 -4.02
N VAL A 221 -10.37 -3.40 -3.78
CA VAL A 221 -11.42 -2.68 -3.05
C VAL A 221 -11.74 -1.39 -3.79
N LYS A 222 -13.02 -1.22 -4.18
CA LYS A 222 -13.58 0.07 -4.59
C LYS A 222 -14.32 0.65 -3.39
N LEU A 223 -13.74 1.66 -2.76
CA LEU A 223 -14.33 2.38 -1.65
C LEU A 223 -15.41 3.37 -2.12
N SER A 224 -16.37 3.68 -1.25
CA SER A 224 -17.30 4.79 -1.44
C SER A 224 -16.57 6.13 -1.50
N GLN A 225 -16.92 6.99 -2.46
CA GLN A 225 -16.35 8.33 -2.58
C GLN A 225 -16.77 9.28 -1.44
N ASN A 226 -17.74 8.87 -0.63
CA ASN A 226 -18.23 9.65 0.52
C ASN A 226 -17.71 9.14 1.88
N LEU A 227 -16.82 8.12 1.87
CA LEU A 227 -16.23 7.59 3.10
C LEU A 227 -15.19 8.57 3.64
N ARG A 228 -15.33 8.99 4.90
CA ARG A 228 -14.46 10.00 5.53
C ARG A 228 -13.28 9.42 6.30
N GLU A 229 -13.36 8.16 6.68
CA GLU A 229 -12.32 7.51 7.47
C GLU A 229 -12.27 6.01 7.19
N ILE A 230 -11.08 5.42 7.30
CA ILE A 230 -10.91 3.98 7.31
C ILE A 230 -10.88 3.54 8.77
N GLY A 231 -11.91 2.79 9.18
CA GLY A 231 -12.16 2.41 10.57
C GLY A 231 -11.07 1.52 11.19
N HIS A 232 -11.13 1.36 12.51
CA HIS A 232 -10.23 0.46 13.25
C HIS A 232 -10.29 -0.96 12.68
N TYR A 233 -9.13 -1.56 12.40
CA TYR A 233 -9.00 -2.94 11.89
C TYR A 233 -9.80 -3.23 10.61
N MET A 234 -10.24 -2.23 9.87
CA MET A 234 -11.21 -2.40 8.77
C MET A 234 -10.73 -3.42 7.74
N PHE A 235 -9.45 -3.38 7.36
CA PHE A 235 -8.81 -4.31 6.42
C PHE A 235 -7.64 -5.06 7.05
N SER A 236 -7.55 -5.09 8.38
CA SER A 236 -6.45 -5.78 9.06
C SER A 236 -6.40 -7.25 8.63
N GLY A 237 -5.20 -7.75 8.27
CA GLY A 237 -5.02 -9.12 7.83
C GLY A 237 -5.57 -9.45 6.43
N CYS A 238 -5.88 -8.46 5.59
CA CYS A 238 -6.19 -8.68 4.17
C CYS A 238 -4.91 -8.95 3.39
N THR A 239 -4.37 -10.16 3.57
CA THR A 239 -3.01 -10.52 3.12
C THR A 239 -2.80 -10.54 1.61
N SER A 240 -3.88 -10.62 0.81
CA SER A 240 -3.81 -10.57 -0.66
C SER A 240 -4.01 -9.17 -1.25
N LEU A 241 -4.30 -8.15 -0.43
CA LEU A 241 -4.53 -6.79 -0.90
C LEU A 241 -3.19 -6.15 -1.33
N GLU A 242 -3.00 -5.94 -2.63
CA GLU A 242 -1.75 -5.39 -3.18
C GLU A 242 -1.77 -3.87 -3.32
N LYS A 243 -2.93 -3.30 -3.55
CA LYS A 243 -3.11 -1.87 -3.80
C LYS A 243 -4.44 -1.39 -3.20
N ILE A 244 -4.43 -0.18 -2.68
CA ILE A 244 -5.66 0.54 -2.28
C ILE A 244 -5.59 2.00 -2.71
N GLU A 245 -6.69 2.50 -3.29
CA GLU A 245 -6.88 3.91 -3.60
C GLU A 245 -7.87 4.49 -2.59
N LEU A 246 -7.41 5.44 -1.80
CA LEU A 246 -8.25 6.15 -0.84
C LEU A 246 -8.99 7.29 -1.57
N PRO A 247 -10.32 7.40 -1.42
CA PRO A 247 -11.07 8.55 -1.91
C PRO A 247 -10.59 9.85 -1.26
N ASN A 248 -10.67 10.96 -1.98
CA ASN A 248 -10.26 12.28 -1.46
C ASN A 248 -11.06 12.74 -0.23
N SER A 249 -12.20 12.11 0.05
CA SER A 249 -13.00 12.33 1.25
C SER A 249 -12.39 11.77 2.53
N VAL A 250 -11.44 10.80 2.43
CA VAL A 250 -10.84 10.15 3.59
C VAL A 250 -9.83 11.09 4.24
N GLU A 251 -10.02 11.34 5.53
CA GLU A 251 -9.13 12.18 6.34
C GLU A 251 -8.33 11.39 7.39
N LYS A 252 -8.78 10.16 7.73
CA LYS A 252 -8.19 9.40 8.83
C LYS A 252 -8.05 7.92 8.50
N LEU A 253 -6.90 7.38 8.83
CA LEU A 253 -6.66 5.95 8.96
C LEU A 253 -6.61 5.63 10.46
N TRP A 254 -7.59 4.86 10.95
CA TRP A 254 -7.63 4.46 12.36
C TRP A 254 -6.67 3.30 12.67
N ALA A 255 -6.66 2.87 13.95
CA ALA A 255 -5.72 1.85 14.40
C ALA A 255 -5.85 0.56 13.58
N GLU A 256 -4.70 0.04 13.15
CA GLU A 256 -4.53 -1.20 12.39
C GLU A 256 -5.46 -1.32 11.17
N SER A 257 -5.87 -0.19 10.59
CA SER A 257 -6.80 -0.18 9.46
C SER A 257 -6.34 -1.03 8.28
N PHE A 258 -5.01 -1.13 8.05
CA PHE A 258 -4.36 -2.02 7.09
C PHE A 258 -3.25 -2.87 7.75
N GLY A 259 -3.29 -3.01 9.09
CA GLY A 259 -2.31 -3.81 9.81
C GLY A 259 -2.26 -5.25 9.28
N GLY A 260 -1.07 -5.77 8.99
CA GLY A 260 -0.90 -7.12 8.48
C GLY A 260 -1.34 -7.36 7.03
N CYS A 261 -1.64 -6.30 6.24
CA CYS A 261 -1.82 -6.41 4.79
C CYS A 261 -0.48 -6.68 4.10
N SER A 262 0.04 -7.89 4.26
CA SER A 262 1.43 -8.25 3.92
C SER A 262 1.76 -8.21 2.41
N SER A 263 0.77 -8.09 1.54
CA SER A 263 0.97 -7.86 0.10
C SER A 263 0.77 -6.41 -0.32
N LEU A 264 0.38 -5.48 0.58
CA LEU A 264 0.05 -4.11 0.22
C LEU A 264 1.32 -3.32 -0.13
N LYS A 265 1.49 -3.06 -1.42
CA LYS A 265 2.64 -2.34 -2.01
C LYS A 265 2.36 -0.87 -2.26
N TYR A 266 1.09 -0.49 -2.39
CA TYR A 266 0.70 0.87 -2.73
C TYR A 266 -0.54 1.33 -1.97
N ILE A 267 -0.45 2.54 -1.44
CA ILE A 267 -1.55 3.34 -0.88
C ILE A 267 -1.32 4.81 -1.22
N ASN A 268 -2.35 5.53 -1.69
CA ASN A 268 -2.25 6.96 -1.94
C ASN A 268 -2.53 7.75 -0.66
N LEU A 269 -1.51 8.20 0.06
CA LEU A 269 -1.67 9.18 1.12
C LEU A 269 -1.77 10.58 0.50
N HIS A 270 -2.99 11.01 0.18
CA HIS A 270 -3.25 12.32 -0.45
C HIS A 270 -3.34 13.46 0.58
N GLU A 271 -3.37 14.72 0.10
CA GLU A 271 -3.28 15.94 0.93
C GLU A 271 -4.51 16.21 1.83
N ASN A 272 -5.51 15.34 1.86
CA ASN A 272 -6.61 15.45 2.82
C ASN A 272 -6.43 14.53 4.04
N ILE A 273 -5.45 13.62 4.02
CA ILE A 273 -5.16 12.74 5.16
C ILE A 273 -4.55 13.56 6.29
N LYS A 274 -5.18 13.54 7.46
CA LYS A 274 -4.77 14.30 8.66
C LYS A 274 -4.22 13.42 9.79
N TYR A 275 -4.58 12.13 9.79
CA TYR A 275 -4.34 11.25 10.92
C TYR A 275 -3.94 9.84 10.48
N LEU A 276 -2.78 9.41 10.96
CA LEU A 276 -2.30 8.03 10.84
C LEU A 276 -2.37 7.36 12.22
N GLY A 277 -3.27 6.39 12.36
CA GLY A 277 -3.57 5.67 13.59
C GLY A 277 -2.47 4.71 14.02
N GLU A 278 -2.64 4.12 15.20
CA GLU A 278 -1.75 3.11 15.75
C GLU A 278 -1.66 1.91 14.80
N GLY A 279 -0.44 1.52 14.40
CA GLY A 279 -0.23 0.36 13.53
C GLY A 279 -0.99 0.39 12.20
N CYS A 280 -1.45 1.56 11.73
CA CYS A 280 -2.38 1.64 10.59
C CYS A 280 -1.84 1.02 9.30
N LEU A 281 -0.51 0.97 9.13
CA LEU A 281 0.19 0.36 7.99
C LEU A 281 1.23 -0.67 8.45
N GLU A 282 1.12 -1.17 9.69
CA GLU A 282 2.05 -2.16 10.23
C GLU A 282 2.09 -3.43 9.37
N GLY A 283 3.30 -3.93 9.09
CA GLY A 283 3.50 -5.20 8.39
C GLY A 283 3.06 -5.19 6.93
N THR A 284 2.95 -4.02 6.30
CA THR A 284 2.67 -3.90 4.87
C THR A 284 3.93 -4.08 4.02
N ALA A 285 3.75 -4.33 2.71
CA ALA A 285 4.84 -4.51 1.75
C ALA A 285 5.22 -3.22 0.99
N ILE A 286 4.82 -2.05 1.50
CA ILE A 286 5.12 -0.75 0.89
C ILE A 286 6.64 -0.56 0.85
N SER A 287 7.18 -0.15 -0.34
CA SER A 287 8.60 0.12 -0.51
C SER A 287 8.97 1.58 -0.28
N ASP A 288 8.12 2.49 -0.68
CA ASP A 288 8.32 3.93 -0.60
C ASP A 288 7.06 4.63 -0.14
N ILE A 289 7.21 5.61 0.75
CA ILE A 289 6.06 6.38 1.22
C ILE A 289 6.40 7.84 1.44
N VAL A 290 5.49 8.70 1.01
CA VAL A 290 5.51 10.14 1.30
C VAL A 290 4.35 10.44 2.25
N ILE A 291 4.65 10.98 3.43
CA ILE A 291 3.66 11.43 4.39
C ILE A 291 3.38 12.91 4.10
N PRO A 292 2.16 13.26 3.64
CA PRO A 292 1.85 14.61 3.16
C PRO A 292 1.86 15.66 4.27
N GLU A 293 1.93 16.94 3.88
CA GLU A 293 1.94 18.09 4.80
C GLU A 293 0.68 18.20 5.66
N SER A 294 -0.44 17.70 5.15
CA SER A 294 -1.74 17.69 5.83
C SER A 294 -1.79 16.80 7.08
N VAL A 295 -0.90 15.81 7.20
CA VAL A 295 -0.87 14.91 8.35
C VAL A 295 -0.42 15.67 9.58
N THR A 296 -1.29 15.76 10.57
CA THR A 296 -1.01 16.44 11.83
C THR A 296 -0.56 15.49 12.94
N ARG A 297 -0.82 14.19 12.75
CA ARG A 297 -0.48 13.17 13.76
C ARG A 297 -0.19 11.81 13.14
N ILE A 298 0.96 11.26 13.53
CA ILE A 298 1.34 9.86 13.32
C ILE A 298 1.33 9.19 14.69
N ASN A 299 0.70 8.02 14.83
CA ASN A 299 0.67 7.29 16.10
C ASN A 299 1.71 6.18 16.15
N LEU A 300 1.83 5.57 17.34
CA LEU A 300 2.79 4.50 17.60
C LEU A 300 2.58 3.32 16.64
N TYR A 301 3.64 2.61 16.30
CA TYR A 301 3.66 1.44 15.40
C TYR A 301 3.22 1.72 13.96
N ALA A 302 2.96 2.95 13.52
CA ALA A 302 2.29 3.26 12.26
C ALA A 302 2.86 2.50 11.05
N PHE A 303 4.18 2.27 11.02
CA PHE A 303 4.91 1.55 9.97
C PHE A 303 5.78 0.40 10.53
N ARG A 304 5.48 -0.09 11.75
CA ARG A 304 6.26 -1.19 12.34
C ARG A 304 6.23 -2.42 11.42
N ASN A 305 7.36 -3.17 11.34
CA ASN A 305 7.46 -4.39 10.54
C ASN A 305 7.20 -4.23 9.02
N CYS A 306 7.29 -3.02 8.48
CA CYS A 306 7.27 -2.82 7.03
C CYS A 306 8.62 -3.25 6.44
N LEU A 307 8.81 -4.58 6.28
CA LEU A 307 10.10 -5.17 5.95
C LEU A 307 10.65 -4.75 4.58
N ASN A 308 9.78 -4.33 3.67
CA ASN A 308 10.14 -3.89 2.31
C ASN A 308 10.32 -2.37 2.19
N LEU A 309 10.04 -1.60 3.25
CA LEU A 309 10.11 -0.15 3.23
C LEU A 309 11.56 0.31 3.08
N GLU A 310 11.88 0.93 1.94
CA GLU A 310 13.22 1.40 1.62
C GLU A 310 13.38 2.90 1.82
N LYS A 311 12.32 3.67 1.53
CA LYS A 311 12.36 5.13 1.56
C LYS A 311 11.14 5.74 2.23
N VAL A 312 11.39 6.73 3.09
CA VAL A 312 10.35 7.53 3.77
C VAL A 312 10.65 9.01 3.61
N GLU A 313 9.68 9.78 3.16
CA GLU A 313 9.71 11.24 3.21
C GLU A 313 8.56 11.76 4.08
N ILE A 314 8.87 12.46 5.17
CA ILE A 314 7.87 13.07 6.06
C ILE A 314 7.82 14.57 5.75
N LYS A 315 6.80 14.99 4.98
CA LYS A 315 6.56 16.42 4.67
C LYS A 315 5.74 17.11 5.76
N SER A 316 5.04 16.33 6.59
CA SER A 316 4.18 16.85 7.65
C SER A 316 4.98 17.55 8.76
N ASN A 317 4.37 18.62 9.35
CA ASN A 317 4.97 19.40 10.42
C ASN A 317 4.78 18.78 11.81
N ILE A 318 5.02 17.46 11.94
CA ILE A 318 4.98 16.80 13.24
C ILE A 318 6.16 17.26 14.11
N THR A 319 5.92 17.35 15.42
CA THR A 319 6.95 17.74 16.42
C THR A 319 7.57 16.56 17.14
N SER A 320 7.01 15.37 16.98
CA SER A 320 7.53 14.14 17.60
C SER A 320 7.34 12.95 16.68
N LEU A 321 8.40 12.16 16.49
CA LEU A 321 8.31 10.84 15.86
C LEU A 321 7.88 9.83 16.93
N PRO A 322 6.78 9.09 16.75
CA PRO A 322 6.21 8.26 17.80
C PRO A 322 7.01 6.99 18.10
N LEU A 323 6.68 6.38 19.24
CA LEU A 323 7.24 5.11 19.70
C LEU A 323 7.06 4.01 18.64
N HIS A 324 8.14 3.25 18.35
CA HIS A 324 8.18 2.13 17.41
C HIS A 324 7.73 2.47 15.97
N CYS A 325 7.76 3.73 15.55
CA CYS A 325 7.18 4.17 14.27
C CYS A 325 7.66 3.35 13.08
N PHE A 326 8.97 3.12 12.97
CA PHE A 326 9.63 2.34 11.91
C PHE A 326 10.39 1.12 12.46
N ARG A 327 10.02 0.65 13.67
CA ARG A 327 10.65 -0.52 14.25
C ARG A 327 10.63 -1.71 13.29
N SER A 328 11.78 -2.37 13.14
CA SER A 328 12.00 -3.55 12.29
C SER A 328 11.72 -3.32 10.79
N CYS A 329 11.80 -2.06 10.32
CA CYS A 329 11.85 -1.77 8.88
C CYS A 329 13.24 -2.11 8.34
N SER A 330 13.53 -3.40 8.20
CA SER A 330 14.89 -3.91 7.95
C SER A 330 15.48 -3.48 6.61
N SER A 331 14.66 -3.14 5.61
CA SER A 331 15.10 -2.63 4.29
C SER A 331 15.25 -1.11 4.24
N LEU A 332 14.91 -0.37 5.31
CA LEU A 332 14.90 1.09 5.31
C LEU A 332 16.30 1.66 5.11
N LYS A 333 16.48 2.42 4.01
CA LYS A 333 17.76 3.00 3.57
C LYS A 333 17.82 4.51 3.73
N GLU A 334 16.69 5.17 3.50
CA GLU A 334 16.57 6.63 3.46
C GLU A 334 15.35 7.11 4.24
N VAL A 335 15.56 8.06 5.15
CA VAL A 335 14.50 8.74 5.89
C VAL A 335 14.74 10.23 5.85
N LYS A 336 13.77 10.98 5.33
CA LYS A 336 13.77 12.45 5.38
C LYS A 336 12.83 12.90 6.48
N LEU A 337 13.39 13.42 7.55
CA LEU A 337 12.68 13.95 8.72
C LEU A 337 12.32 15.44 8.50
N PRO A 338 11.20 15.94 9.06
CA PRO A 338 10.82 17.35 8.96
C PRO A 338 11.63 18.22 9.94
N ASP A 339 11.92 19.47 9.54
CA ASP A 339 12.66 20.43 10.37
C ASP A 339 11.92 20.80 11.67
N SER A 340 10.61 20.63 11.72
CA SER A 340 9.76 20.85 12.90
C SER A 340 9.95 19.84 14.02
N LEU A 341 10.72 18.77 13.80
CA LEU A 341 10.84 17.67 14.74
C LEU A 341 11.64 18.11 15.98
N GLY A 342 11.02 17.98 17.16
CA GLY A 342 11.65 18.28 18.46
C GLY A 342 12.06 17.03 19.25
N SER A 343 11.50 15.86 18.92
CA SER A 343 11.84 14.61 19.58
C SER A 343 11.65 13.37 18.71
N ILE A 344 12.48 12.34 18.96
CA ILE A 344 12.34 11.00 18.40
C ILE A 344 12.11 10.04 19.57
N SER A 345 10.98 9.34 19.57
CA SER A 345 10.61 8.46 20.68
C SER A 345 11.44 7.16 20.73
N SER A 346 11.29 6.40 21.81
CA SER A 346 12.00 5.13 21.98
C SER A 346 11.70 4.15 20.85
N GLU A 347 12.72 3.39 20.44
CA GLU A 347 12.62 2.31 19.45
C GLU A 347 12.07 2.75 18.08
N ALA A 348 12.08 4.06 17.76
CA ALA A 348 11.51 4.57 16.52
C ALA A 348 12.15 3.94 15.27
N PHE A 349 13.44 3.61 15.31
CA PHE A 349 14.23 2.95 14.24
C PHE A 349 14.90 1.65 14.71
N LEU A 350 14.40 1.03 15.79
CA LEU A 350 14.93 -0.24 16.28
C LEU A 350 14.96 -1.26 15.14
N GLU A 351 16.13 -1.90 14.93
CA GLU A 351 16.34 -2.93 13.91
C GLU A 351 16.14 -2.47 12.43
N CYS A 352 16.28 -1.16 12.15
CA CYS A 352 16.38 -0.67 10.77
C CYS A 352 17.78 -1.01 10.21
N SER A 353 18.01 -2.29 9.95
CA SER A 353 19.35 -2.84 9.70
C SER A 353 20.04 -2.34 8.43
N SER A 354 19.28 -1.82 7.45
CA SER A 354 19.79 -1.27 6.20
C SER A 354 20.02 0.25 6.22
N LEU A 355 19.62 0.95 7.30
CA LEU A 355 19.76 2.40 7.42
C LEU A 355 21.24 2.78 7.51
N LYS A 356 21.74 3.55 6.52
CA LYS A 356 23.15 3.92 6.43
C LYS A 356 23.47 5.26 7.07
N THR A 357 22.60 6.22 6.86
CA THR A 357 22.71 7.58 7.38
C THR A 357 21.34 8.10 7.73
N ILE A 358 21.28 9.04 8.66
CA ILE A 358 20.06 9.78 8.98
C ILE A 358 20.43 11.21 9.36
N ASP A 359 19.76 12.17 8.75
CA ASP A 359 19.88 13.59 9.10
C ASP A 359 18.85 13.92 10.18
N ILE A 360 19.31 14.08 11.41
CA ILE A 360 18.48 14.46 12.55
C ILE A 360 18.41 15.98 12.60
N PRO A 361 17.20 16.58 12.51
CA PRO A 361 17.04 18.04 12.54
C PRO A 361 17.63 18.67 13.81
N ASP A 362 18.23 19.85 13.69
CA ASP A 362 18.89 20.54 14.80
C ASP A 362 17.91 20.93 15.95
N GLY A 363 16.60 20.98 15.66
CA GLY A 363 15.52 21.19 16.64
C GLY A 363 15.28 20.02 17.59
N VAL A 364 15.83 18.83 17.31
CA VAL A 364 15.62 17.64 18.15
C VAL A 364 16.41 17.75 19.44
N THR A 365 15.71 17.72 20.57
CA THR A 365 16.32 17.80 21.91
C THR A 365 16.26 16.47 22.69
N SER A 366 15.55 15.47 22.18
CA SER A 366 15.43 14.15 22.83
C SER A 366 15.36 13.02 21.79
N ILE A 367 16.23 12.02 21.99
CA ILE A 367 16.25 10.74 21.29
C ILE A 367 15.95 9.65 22.31
N GLY A 368 15.01 8.75 21.98
CA GLY A 368 14.53 7.72 22.92
C GLY A 368 15.48 6.55 23.11
N THR A 369 15.22 5.75 24.15
CA THR A 369 15.91 4.48 24.43
C THR A 369 15.78 3.53 23.24
N ASN A 370 16.84 2.77 22.91
CA ASN A 370 16.89 1.83 21.78
C ASN A 370 16.57 2.45 20.42
N CYS A 371 16.62 3.76 20.25
CA CYS A 371 16.11 4.43 19.05
C CYS A 371 16.72 3.87 17.77
N PHE A 372 18.03 3.67 17.72
CA PHE A 372 18.79 3.12 16.60
C PHE A 372 19.44 1.76 16.91
N ASN A 373 18.98 1.09 17.97
CA ASN A 373 19.53 -0.22 18.31
C ASN A 373 19.33 -1.21 17.15
N GLY A 374 20.41 -1.89 16.74
CA GLY A 374 20.38 -2.83 15.63
C GLY A 374 20.35 -2.19 14.23
N CYS A 375 20.60 -0.88 14.12
CA CYS A 375 20.86 -0.23 12.83
C CYS A 375 22.27 -0.62 12.35
N LYS A 376 22.44 -1.88 11.96
CA LYS A 376 23.76 -2.49 11.68
C LYS A 376 24.54 -1.81 10.57
N SER A 377 23.85 -1.18 9.61
CA SER A 377 24.45 -0.48 8.47
C SER A 377 24.69 1.00 8.71
N LEU A 378 24.33 1.55 9.89
CA LEU A 378 24.50 2.98 10.19
C LEU A 378 26.00 3.31 10.27
N GLU A 379 26.48 4.12 9.32
CA GLU A 379 27.90 4.46 9.18
C GLU A 379 28.27 5.73 9.94
N SER A 380 27.36 6.69 9.95
CA SER A 380 27.52 7.97 10.67
C SER A 380 26.15 8.55 11.03
N VAL A 381 26.14 9.37 12.08
CA VAL A 381 24.99 10.17 12.50
C VAL A 381 25.48 11.49 13.11
N LYS A 382 24.90 12.60 12.65
CA LYS A 382 25.10 13.90 13.26
C LYS A 382 24.07 14.09 14.38
N LEU A 383 24.54 14.17 15.62
CA LEU A 383 23.67 14.46 16.76
C LEU A 383 23.39 15.97 16.86
N PRO A 384 22.11 16.37 17.12
CA PRO A 384 21.76 17.78 17.28
C PRO A 384 22.41 18.40 18.53
N SER A 385 22.80 19.66 18.44
CA SER A 385 23.50 20.38 19.53
C SER A 385 22.64 20.56 20.77
N GLY A 386 21.31 20.55 20.66
CA GLY A 386 20.37 20.64 21.77
C GLY A 386 20.20 19.36 22.60
N LEU A 387 20.86 18.26 22.21
CA LEU A 387 20.74 16.99 22.92
C LEU A 387 21.50 17.04 24.27
N THR A 388 20.80 16.71 25.37
CA THR A 388 21.36 16.71 26.70
C THR A 388 21.66 15.32 27.26
N LYS A 389 21.12 14.27 26.65
CA LYS A 389 21.28 12.88 27.08
C LYS A 389 21.31 11.94 25.85
N ILE A 390 22.24 11.00 25.85
CA ILE A 390 22.19 9.79 25.03
C ILE A 390 21.63 8.69 25.92
N LYS A 391 20.42 8.21 25.62
CA LYS A 391 19.68 7.25 26.44
C LYS A 391 20.19 5.83 26.27
N ASP A 392 19.64 4.90 27.09
CA ASP A 392 20.07 3.50 27.09
C ASP A 392 19.96 2.87 25.71
N ALA A 393 21.00 2.15 25.30
CA ALA A 393 21.11 1.39 24.07
C ALA A 393 20.75 2.17 22.79
N THR A 394 20.84 3.52 22.82
CA THR A 394 20.42 4.36 21.68
C THR A 394 21.08 3.93 20.37
N PHE A 395 22.39 3.58 20.38
CA PHE A 395 23.16 3.11 19.23
C PHE A 395 23.71 1.69 19.42
N SER A 396 23.14 0.92 20.32
CA SER A 396 23.57 -0.46 20.53
C SER A 396 23.52 -1.25 19.23
N SER A 397 24.54 -2.07 18.97
CA SER A 397 24.64 -2.90 17.76
C SER A 397 24.59 -2.13 16.41
N CYS A 398 25.01 -0.86 16.41
CA CYS A 398 25.32 -0.11 15.19
C CYS A 398 26.69 -0.54 14.67
N GLU A 399 26.78 -1.74 14.11
CA GLU A 399 28.05 -2.43 13.82
C GLU A 399 28.99 -1.65 12.89
N LYS A 400 28.43 -0.85 11.96
CA LYS A 400 29.20 -0.05 10.99
C LYS A 400 29.41 1.40 11.42
N LEU A 401 28.89 1.83 12.57
CA LEU A 401 29.11 3.19 13.06
C LEU A 401 30.60 3.41 13.32
N SER A 402 31.22 4.21 12.44
CA SER A 402 32.69 4.44 12.46
C SER A 402 33.08 5.71 13.15
N GLN A 403 32.15 6.69 13.24
CA GLN A 403 32.39 7.98 13.87
C GLN A 403 31.09 8.57 14.43
N ILE A 404 31.19 9.17 15.58
CA ILE A 404 30.13 9.94 16.21
C ILE A 404 30.73 11.05 17.07
N ASN A 405 30.16 12.25 16.96
CA ASN A 405 30.53 13.37 17.82
C ASN A 405 29.47 13.55 18.91
N ILE A 406 29.88 13.51 20.18
CA ILE A 406 28.98 13.77 21.32
C ILE A 406 28.88 15.29 21.49
N PRO A 407 27.66 15.88 21.38
CA PRO A 407 27.47 17.31 21.59
C PRO A 407 27.91 17.79 22.98
N ASP A 408 28.37 19.03 23.05
CA ASP A 408 28.87 19.61 24.29
C ASP A 408 27.80 19.72 25.39
N ASN A 409 26.52 19.73 25.05
CA ASN A 409 25.42 19.79 26.01
C ASN A 409 25.06 18.44 26.64
N VAL A 410 25.67 17.33 26.18
CA VAL A 410 25.39 15.99 26.73
C VAL A 410 26.01 15.84 28.12
N THR A 411 25.14 15.59 29.10
CA THR A 411 25.55 15.40 30.52
C THR A 411 25.39 13.96 30.97
N SER A 412 24.76 13.10 30.19
CA SER A 412 24.46 11.71 30.55
C SER A 412 24.54 10.79 29.36
N ILE A 413 25.19 9.63 29.52
CA ILE A 413 25.18 8.53 28.52
C ILE A 413 24.63 7.29 29.23
N GLY A 414 23.57 6.73 28.67
CA GLY A 414 22.84 5.61 29.24
C GLY A 414 23.54 4.26 29.07
N ALA A 415 23.03 3.25 29.75
CA ALA A 415 23.59 1.90 29.71
C ALA A 415 23.61 1.34 28.29
N SER A 416 24.68 0.65 27.89
CA SER A 416 24.86 0.02 26.57
C SER A 416 24.66 0.96 25.35
N ALA A 417 24.79 2.29 25.56
CA ALA A 417 24.42 3.28 24.54
C ALA A 417 25.15 3.08 23.21
N PHE A 418 26.38 2.59 23.21
CA PHE A 418 27.22 2.29 22.05
C PHE A 418 27.69 0.82 22.02
N SER A 419 27.12 -0.06 22.84
CA SER A 419 27.53 -1.46 22.91
C SER A 419 27.45 -2.14 21.55
N GLY A 420 28.53 -2.78 21.10
CA GLY A 420 28.59 -3.49 19.83
C GLY A 420 28.73 -2.58 18.58
N CYS A 421 29.23 -1.34 18.74
CA CYS A 421 29.63 -0.46 17.65
C CYS A 421 31.01 -0.87 17.10
N LYS A 422 31.10 -2.05 16.51
CA LYS A 422 32.36 -2.74 16.16
C LYS A 422 33.33 -1.93 15.29
N SER A 423 32.81 -1.00 14.48
CA SER A 423 33.59 -0.14 13.59
C SER A 423 34.02 1.17 14.24
N LEU A 424 33.53 1.49 15.46
CA LEU A 424 33.89 2.71 16.15
C LEU A 424 35.33 2.58 16.69
N SER A 425 36.23 3.35 16.08
CA SER A 425 37.65 3.30 16.42
C SER A 425 38.09 4.32 17.46
N GLU A 426 37.35 5.43 17.56
CA GLU A 426 37.64 6.52 18.46
C GLU A 426 36.36 7.25 18.88
N ILE A 427 36.30 7.65 20.15
CA ILE A 427 35.24 8.51 20.68
C ILE A 427 35.79 9.46 21.73
N THR A 428 35.33 10.72 21.74
CA THR A 428 35.68 11.70 22.76
C THR A 428 34.53 11.93 23.71
N ILE A 429 34.75 11.66 24.98
CA ILE A 429 33.80 11.92 26.07
C ILE A 429 34.14 13.30 26.67
N LYS A 430 33.18 14.22 26.53
CA LYS A 430 33.32 15.60 26.99
C LYS A 430 33.37 15.71 28.53
N ASN A 431 34.01 16.76 29.06
CA ASN A 431 34.20 16.98 30.51
C ASN A 431 32.87 17.21 31.27
N ASN A 432 31.80 17.58 30.61
CA ASN A 432 30.46 17.81 31.18
C ASN A 432 29.58 16.54 31.26
N VAL A 433 30.06 15.38 30.79
CA VAL A 433 29.37 14.10 31.00
C VAL A 433 29.50 13.66 32.44
N GLN A 434 28.46 13.85 33.26
CA GLN A 434 28.40 13.56 34.68
C GLN A 434 28.02 12.12 35.00
N THR A 435 27.22 11.49 34.15
CA THR A 435 26.72 10.12 34.34
C THR A 435 27.00 9.26 33.14
N MET A 436 27.43 8.03 33.38
CA MET A 436 27.66 7.02 32.36
C MET A 436 27.19 5.66 32.88
N GLY A 437 26.27 5.04 32.13
CA GLY A 437 25.68 3.77 32.51
C GLY A 437 26.60 2.57 32.31
N ARG A 438 26.13 1.40 32.68
CA ARG A 438 26.89 0.16 32.57
C ARG A 438 27.06 -0.26 31.11
N GLY A 439 28.26 -0.71 30.74
CA GLY A 439 28.56 -1.36 29.48
C GLY A 439 28.34 -0.48 28.24
N VAL A 440 28.57 0.83 28.40
CA VAL A 440 28.33 1.80 27.30
C VAL A 440 29.03 1.37 26.02
N PHE A 441 30.26 0.87 26.12
CA PHE A 441 31.11 0.43 25.01
C PHE A 441 31.38 -1.08 25.04
N ALA A 442 30.50 -1.86 25.63
CA ALA A 442 30.66 -3.30 25.68
C ALA A 442 30.76 -3.92 24.26
N ASN A 443 31.72 -4.86 24.10
CA ASN A 443 32.00 -5.54 22.82
C ASN A 443 32.71 -4.70 21.74
N ASP A 444 33.20 -3.51 22.05
CA ASP A 444 33.95 -2.62 21.14
C ASP A 444 35.46 -2.76 21.39
N LYS A 445 36.04 -3.87 20.92
CA LYS A 445 37.41 -4.32 21.31
C LYS A 445 38.55 -3.40 20.89
N ASN A 446 38.37 -2.57 19.88
CA ASN A 446 39.42 -1.71 19.30
C ASN A 446 39.16 -0.22 19.51
N LEU A 447 38.19 0.13 20.36
CA LEU A 447 37.78 1.51 20.59
C LEU A 447 38.81 2.25 21.48
N VAL A 448 39.27 3.40 20.99
CA VAL A 448 40.04 4.38 21.79
C VAL A 448 39.06 5.39 22.36
N ILE A 449 39.06 5.51 23.70
CA ILE A 449 38.18 6.45 24.40
C ILE A 449 39.02 7.61 24.93
N ASN A 450 38.82 8.79 24.38
CA ASN A 450 39.44 10.03 24.82
C ASN A 450 38.50 10.73 25.82
N CYS A 451 38.94 10.87 27.07
CA CYS A 451 38.19 11.56 28.11
C CYS A 451 38.77 12.96 28.35
N GLU A 452 37.97 14.01 28.21
CA GLU A 452 38.38 15.39 28.54
C GLU A 452 38.40 15.63 30.06
N ALA A 453 37.64 14.84 30.83
CA ALA A 453 37.62 14.93 32.28
C ALA A 453 38.97 14.51 32.89
N SER A 454 39.52 15.33 33.79
CA SER A 454 40.80 15.05 34.47
C SER A 454 40.76 13.88 35.47
N LYS A 455 39.57 13.47 35.88
CA LYS A 455 39.28 12.29 36.72
C LYS A 455 37.92 11.71 36.36
N LYS A 456 37.72 10.40 36.61
CA LYS A 456 36.42 9.74 36.45
C LYS A 456 35.37 10.41 37.34
N PRO A 457 34.25 10.91 36.80
CA PRO A 457 33.13 11.39 37.60
C PRO A 457 32.51 10.28 38.47
N ASP A 458 32.03 10.63 39.66
CA ASP A 458 31.40 9.67 40.59
C ASP A 458 30.13 9.01 40.06
N GLY A 459 29.43 9.65 39.10
CA GLY A 459 28.24 9.14 38.48
C GLY A 459 28.48 8.14 37.31
N TRP A 460 29.74 7.75 37.06
CA TRP A 460 30.05 6.76 36.05
C TRP A 460 30.02 5.35 36.63
N ASP A 461 29.27 4.43 36.02
CA ASP A 461 29.29 3.02 36.42
C ASP A 461 30.71 2.44 36.38
N GLU A 462 31.02 1.46 37.24
CA GLU A 462 32.36 0.87 37.28
C GLU A 462 32.69 0.06 36.01
N ASN A 463 31.65 -0.43 35.32
CA ASN A 463 31.76 -1.24 34.09
C ASN A 463 31.25 -0.48 32.84
N TRP A 464 31.47 0.85 32.78
CA TRP A 464 31.14 1.67 31.61
C TRP A 464 31.92 1.30 30.35
#